data_e422eb2ccdd8e46d73d72d23714c2191
#
_entry.id   e422eb2ccdd8e46d73d72d23714c2191
#
_cell.length_a   1.000
_cell.length_b   1.000
_cell.length_c   1.000
_cell.angle_alpha   90.00
_cell.angle_beta   90.00
_cell.angle_gamma   90.00
#
_symmetry.space_group_name_H-M   'P 1'
#
loop_
_entity.id
_entity.type
_entity.pdbx_description
1 polymer ?
#
loop_
_entity_poly.entity_id
_entity_poly.type
_entity_poly.pdbx_seq_one_letter_code
_entity_poly.pdbx_strand_id
1 'polypeptide(L)'
;DRLEEKGIRDNTLIVYVCDNGWVQLEDRNGYAAHSKRSPYEKGTRTPILFSWPGVIDEANRPELCTSIDIVPTMLAAAGVDIPKSLPGLNLLPALESGKAIRRNTIFGESFAHDIANIHKPEDSLLYRWVIDGDWKLLLTYDGRQGRMKYPPNETGLRLFNVKADPYEQNDVAAANPECVKKLAKKIHDFSKVT
;
A
#
# COMPACT_ATOMS: atom_id res chain seq x y z
N ASP A 1 -16.13 -27.44 0.53
CA ASP A 1 -15.73 -26.28 -0.30
C ASP A 1 -16.07 -26.57 -1.76
N ARG A 2 -16.63 -25.58 -2.47
CA ARG A 2 -17.08 -25.76 -3.86
C ARG A 2 -15.96 -26.12 -4.84
N LEU A 3 -14.74 -25.68 -4.58
CA LEU A 3 -13.57 -26.02 -5.40
C LEU A 3 -13.11 -27.45 -5.16
N GLU A 4 -13.17 -27.93 -3.92
CA GLU A 4 -12.90 -29.33 -3.56
C GLU A 4 -13.92 -30.28 -4.17
N GLU A 5 -15.22 -29.97 -4.03
CA GLU A 5 -16.31 -30.76 -4.64
C GLU A 5 -16.15 -30.91 -6.15
N LYS A 6 -15.55 -29.90 -6.81
CA LYS A 6 -15.25 -29.92 -8.25
C LYS A 6 -13.91 -30.56 -8.59
N GLY A 7 -13.08 -30.92 -7.61
CA GLY A 7 -11.74 -31.46 -7.81
C GLY A 7 -10.73 -30.48 -8.46
N ILE A 8 -10.95 -29.17 -8.30
CA ILE A 8 -10.09 -28.15 -8.90
C ILE A 8 -9.34 -27.29 -7.86
N ARG A 9 -9.47 -27.55 -6.56
CA ARG A 9 -8.86 -26.77 -5.50
C ARG A 9 -7.33 -26.73 -5.63
N ASP A 10 -6.70 -27.84 -5.94
CA ASP A 10 -5.25 -27.98 -6.04
C ASP A 10 -4.67 -27.27 -7.27
N ASN A 11 -5.51 -26.99 -8.28
CA ASN A 11 -5.18 -26.21 -9.46
C ASN A 11 -5.75 -24.78 -9.42
N THR A 12 -5.97 -24.24 -8.21
CA THR A 12 -6.57 -22.90 -8.03
C THR A 12 -5.78 -22.09 -7.02
N LEU A 13 -5.16 -21.01 -7.49
CA LEU A 13 -4.61 -19.95 -6.62
C LEU A 13 -5.75 -19.05 -6.16
N ILE A 14 -5.96 -18.96 -4.84
CA ILE A 14 -6.86 -18.00 -4.22
C ILE A 14 -6.05 -16.82 -3.71
N VAL A 15 -6.45 -15.61 -4.09
CA VAL A 15 -5.86 -14.37 -3.58
C VAL A 15 -6.95 -13.57 -2.87
N TYR A 16 -6.70 -13.21 -1.61
CA TYR A 16 -7.57 -12.34 -0.84
C TYR A 16 -6.85 -11.05 -0.50
N VAL A 17 -7.50 -9.93 -0.75
CA VAL A 17 -7.01 -8.59 -0.40
C VAL A 17 -8.18 -7.69 -0.06
N CYS A 18 -8.01 -6.80 0.93
CA CYS A 18 -8.97 -5.73 1.16
C CYS A 18 -8.60 -4.51 0.32
N ASP A 19 -9.59 -3.72 -0.07
CA ASP A 19 -9.44 -2.49 -0.86
C ASP A 19 -8.71 -1.38 -0.10
N ASN A 20 -8.89 -1.34 1.22
CA ASN A 20 -8.24 -0.38 2.13
C ASN A 20 -8.22 -0.91 3.57
N GLY A 21 -7.46 -0.24 4.43
CA GLY A 21 -7.56 -0.46 5.86
C GLY A 21 -8.85 0.11 6.45
N TRP A 22 -9.29 -0.45 7.57
CA TRP A 22 -10.50 -0.04 8.28
C TRP A 22 -10.34 -0.24 9.77
N VAL A 23 -10.63 0.79 10.54
CA VAL A 23 -10.80 0.70 12.00
C VAL A 23 -12.21 1.16 12.33
N GLN A 24 -13.03 0.25 12.84
CA GLN A 24 -14.41 0.51 13.21
C GLN A 24 -14.48 1.48 14.40
N LEU A 25 -15.41 2.43 14.35
CA LEU A 25 -15.77 3.21 15.53
C LEU A 25 -16.53 2.34 16.54
N GLU A 26 -16.28 2.55 17.83
CA GLU A 26 -16.86 1.73 18.89
C GLU A 26 -18.35 2.04 19.11
N ASP A 27 -18.75 3.30 18.95
CA ASP A 27 -20.04 3.85 19.33
C ASP A 27 -21.05 4.00 18.19
N ARG A 28 -20.63 3.83 16.95
CA ARG A 28 -21.49 4.07 15.77
C ARG A 28 -20.93 3.42 14.50
N ASN A 29 -21.75 3.35 13.46
CA ASN A 29 -21.29 2.97 12.13
C ASN A 29 -20.34 4.03 11.57
N GLY A 30 -19.19 3.59 11.04
CA GLY A 30 -18.19 4.45 10.45
C GLY A 30 -16.77 3.98 10.75
N TYR A 31 -15.81 4.75 10.32
CA TYR A 31 -14.38 4.44 10.49
C TYR A 31 -13.68 5.54 11.28
N ALA A 32 -12.70 5.12 12.08
CA ALA A 32 -11.90 6.01 12.91
C ALA A 32 -11.00 6.92 12.05
N ALA A 33 -10.57 8.04 12.65
CA ALA A 33 -9.56 8.90 12.04
C ALA A 33 -8.27 8.13 11.71
N HIS A 34 -7.56 8.58 10.68
CA HIS A 34 -6.35 7.94 10.15
C HIS A 34 -6.53 6.48 9.66
N SER A 35 -7.78 6.07 9.44
CA SER A 35 -8.17 4.79 8.88
C SER A 35 -8.54 4.94 7.38
N LYS A 36 -9.68 4.43 6.93
CA LYS A 36 -10.14 4.57 5.54
C LYS A 36 -9.99 6.01 5.03
N ARG A 37 -9.58 6.18 3.78
CA ARG A 37 -9.32 7.48 3.11
C ARG A 37 -8.15 8.27 3.69
N SER A 38 -7.23 7.62 4.36
CA SER A 38 -6.03 8.26 4.86
C SER A 38 -4.77 7.54 4.39
N PRO A 39 -3.63 8.24 4.32
CA PRO A 39 -2.35 7.65 3.92
C PRO A 39 -1.65 6.90 5.07
N TYR A 40 -2.25 6.88 6.26
CA TYR A 40 -1.70 6.22 7.44
C TYR A 40 -1.83 4.70 7.35
N GLU A 41 -1.01 3.97 8.14
CA GLU A 41 -1.01 2.50 8.14
C GLU A 41 -2.41 1.90 8.40
N LYS A 42 -3.20 2.50 9.28
CA LYS A 42 -4.58 2.09 9.53
C LYS A 42 -5.50 2.21 8.30
N GLY A 43 -5.12 3.04 7.33
CA GLY A 43 -5.89 3.26 6.09
C GLY A 43 -5.31 2.53 4.88
N THR A 44 -4.01 2.27 4.84
CA THR A 44 -3.29 1.71 3.70
C THR A 44 -2.84 0.27 3.90
N ARG A 45 -2.54 -0.13 5.16
CA ARG A 45 -2.11 -1.49 5.45
C ARG A 45 -3.30 -2.43 5.53
N THR A 46 -3.31 -3.43 4.65
CA THR A 46 -4.36 -4.45 4.54
C THR A 46 -3.73 -5.82 4.31
N PRO A 47 -4.37 -6.91 4.74
CA PRO A 47 -3.86 -8.24 4.46
C PRO A 47 -3.86 -8.54 2.96
N ILE A 48 -2.80 -9.19 2.50
CA ILE A 48 -2.71 -9.82 1.19
C ILE A 48 -2.41 -11.30 1.43
N LEU A 49 -3.37 -12.17 1.16
CA LEU A 49 -3.26 -13.59 1.42
C LEU A 49 -3.24 -14.37 0.10
N PHE A 50 -2.36 -15.34 0.00
CA PHE A 50 -2.28 -16.29 -1.10
C PHE A 50 -2.50 -17.70 -0.56
N SER A 51 -3.32 -18.49 -1.25
CA SER A 51 -3.57 -19.88 -0.87
C SER A 51 -3.60 -20.77 -2.11
N TRP A 52 -2.65 -21.71 -2.17
CA TRP A 52 -2.53 -22.70 -3.23
C TRP A 52 -2.01 -24.02 -2.63
N PRO A 53 -2.86 -25.00 -2.36
CA PRO A 53 -2.45 -26.25 -1.74
C PRO A 53 -1.36 -26.98 -2.54
N GLY A 54 -0.38 -27.53 -1.82
CA GLY A 54 0.74 -28.25 -2.44
C GLY A 54 1.77 -27.36 -3.17
N VAL A 55 1.53 -26.06 -3.29
CA VAL A 55 2.42 -25.11 -3.97
C VAL A 55 2.92 -24.02 -3.02
N ILE A 56 2.06 -23.51 -2.15
CA ILE A 56 2.39 -22.45 -1.19
C ILE A 56 2.22 -23.01 0.22
N ASP A 57 3.29 -23.01 1.01
CA ASP A 57 3.26 -23.39 2.41
C ASP A 57 2.69 -22.25 3.28
N GLU A 58 2.07 -22.63 4.41
CA GLU A 58 1.58 -21.66 5.38
C GLU A 58 2.74 -20.89 6.01
N ALA A 59 2.71 -19.58 5.86
CA ALA A 59 3.70 -18.68 6.43
C ALA A 59 3.16 -17.26 6.62
N ASN A 60 3.61 -16.59 7.68
CA ASN A 60 3.43 -15.15 7.84
C ASN A 60 4.70 -14.43 7.38
N ARG A 61 4.57 -13.59 6.37
CA ARG A 61 5.68 -12.93 5.69
C ARG A 61 5.72 -11.44 6.06
N PRO A 62 6.79 -10.98 6.73
CA PRO A 62 6.90 -9.58 7.19
C PRO A 62 7.42 -8.61 6.13
N GLU A 63 7.81 -9.10 4.95
CA GLU A 63 8.42 -8.27 3.92
C GLU A 63 7.40 -7.31 3.29
N LEU A 64 7.90 -6.18 2.81
CA LEU A 64 7.07 -5.18 2.13
C LEU A 64 6.54 -5.70 0.80
N CYS A 65 5.21 -5.78 0.69
CA CYS A 65 4.51 -6.03 -0.58
C CYS A 65 3.36 -5.03 -0.76
N THR A 66 2.85 -4.93 -1.95
CA THR A 66 1.75 -4.01 -2.28
C THR A 66 0.76 -4.65 -3.25
N SER A 67 -0.43 -4.08 -3.39
CA SER A 67 -1.46 -4.60 -4.30
C SER A 67 -1.03 -4.66 -5.77
N ILE A 68 -0.05 -3.83 -6.21
CA ILE A 68 0.48 -3.90 -7.57
C ILE A 68 1.25 -5.20 -7.85
N ASP A 69 1.66 -5.94 -6.82
CA ASP A 69 2.37 -7.22 -6.94
C ASP A 69 1.43 -8.39 -7.25
N ILE A 70 0.13 -8.21 -7.04
CA ILE A 70 -0.87 -9.27 -7.22
C ILE A 70 -0.92 -9.70 -8.68
N VAL A 71 -1.04 -8.76 -9.61
CA VAL A 71 -1.19 -9.06 -11.05
C VAL A 71 0.01 -9.81 -11.61
N PRO A 72 1.28 -9.35 -11.46
CA PRO A 72 2.42 -10.11 -11.94
C PRO A 72 2.55 -11.49 -11.29
N THR A 73 2.16 -11.63 -10.03
CA THR A 73 2.16 -12.93 -9.33
C THR A 73 1.11 -13.88 -9.91
N MET A 74 -0.10 -13.39 -10.20
CA MET A 74 -1.17 -14.18 -10.82
C MET A 74 -0.81 -14.59 -12.25
N LEU A 75 -0.20 -13.71 -13.04
CA LEU A 75 0.27 -14.03 -14.39
C LEU A 75 1.32 -15.15 -14.36
N ALA A 76 2.30 -15.04 -13.45
CA ALA A 76 3.30 -16.09 -13.26
C ALA A 76 2.67 -17.42 -12.86
N ALA A 77 1.71 -17.42 -11.93
CA ALA A 77 0.99 -18.64 -11.51
C ALA A 77 0.19 -19.27 -12.65
N ALA A 78 -0.31 -18.46 -13.58
CA ALA A 78 -1.01 -18.93 -14.78
C ALA A 78 -0.07 -19.32 -15.94
N GLY A 79 1.26 -19.24 -15.77
CA GLY A 79 2.23 -19.51 -16.84
C GLY A 79 2.21 -18.47 -17.97
N VAL A 80 1.73 -17.26 -17.69
CA VAL A 80 1.63 -16.16 -18.66
C VAL A 80 2.81 -15.20 -18.47
N ASP A 81 3.39 -14.75 -19.59
CA ASP A 81 4.48 -13.77 -19.56
C ASP A 81 4.06 -12.47 -18.87
N ILE A 82 4.91 -11.98 -17.98
CA ILE A 82 4.67 -10.72 -17.25
C ILE A 82 5.14 -9.55 -18.13
N PRO A 83 4.24 -8.64 -18.53
CA PRO A 83 4.63 -7.45 -19.28
C PRO A 83 5.65 -6.60 -18.52
N LYS A 84 6.71 -6.16 -19.19
CA LYS A 84 7.77 -5.33 -18.60
C LYS A 84 7.29 -3.97 -18.08
N SER A 85 6.11 -3.53 -18.53
CA SER A 85 5.46 -2.29 -18.09
C SER A 85 4.76 -2.40 -16.73
N LEU A 86 4.56 -3.61 -16.19
CA LEU A 86 3.97 -3.78 -14.87
C LEU A 86 4.97 -3.42 -13.76
N PRO A 87 4.63 -2.49 -12.86
CA PRO A 87 5.57 -2.01 -11.85
C PRO A 87 5.73 -2.96 -10.65
N GLY A 88 4.85 -3.94 -10.49
CA GLY A 88 4.83 -4.87 -9.36
C GLY A 88 5.89 -5.95 -9.44
N LEU A 89 6.17 -6.60 -8.32
CA LEU A 89 7.03 -7.78 -8.23
C LEU A 89 6.21 -9.05 -8.44
N ASN A 90 6.80 -10.03 -9.11
CA ASN A 90 6.31 -11.39 -9.05
C ASN A 90 6.71 -12.02 -7.71
N LEU A 91 5.73 -12.25 -6.84
CA LEU A 91 5.95 -12.85 -5.52
C LEU A 91 5.97 -14.38 -5.54
N LEU A 92 5.54 -15.03 -6.64
CA LEU A 92 5.40 -16.48 -6.72
C LEU A 92 6.66 -17.23 -6.29
N PRO A 93 7.89 -16.89 -6.74
CA PRO A 93 9.10 -17.59 -6.29
C PRO A 93 9.36 -17.47 -4.79
N ALA A 94 8.92 -16.37 -4.16
CA ALA A 94 9.02 -16.20 -2.72
C ALA A 94 7.97 -17.03 -1.97
N LEU A 95 6.76 -17.12 -2.53
CA LEU A 95 5.65 -17.89 -1.96
C LEU A 95 5.93 -19.41 -2.02
N GLU A 96 6.48 -19.91 -3.14
CA GLU A 96 6.78 -21.33 -3.35
C GLU A 96 8.00 -21.84 -2.56
N SER A 97 9.03 -21.03 -2.43
CA SER A 97 10.34 -21.48 -1.91
C SER A 97 10.77 -20.82 -0.61
N GLY A 98 9.96 -19.93 -0.05
CA GLY A 98 10.34 -19.16 1.13
C GLY A 98 11.45 -18.13 0.90
N LYS A 99 11.87 -17.88 -0.34
CA LYS A 99 12.90 -16.87 -0.64
C LYS A 99 12.47 -15.50 -0.16
N ALA A 100 13.42 -14.72 0.34
CA ALA A 100 13.15 -13.35 0.80
C ALA A 100 12.72 -12.44 -0.36
N ILE A 101 11.69 -11.63 -0.14
CA ILE A 101 11.28 -10.56 -1.04
C ILE A 101 12.26 -9.40 -0.85
N ARG A 102 13.05 -9.09 -1.88
CA ARG A 102 14.06 -8.03 -1.82
C ARG A 102 13.46 -6.68 -2.21
N ARG A 103 12.65 -6.13 -1.31
CA ARG A 103 12.09 -4.78 -1.45
C ARG A 103 12.22 -4.04 -0.12
N ASN A 104 12.88 -2.90 -0.12
CA ASN A 104 13.01 -2.04 1.06
C ASN A 104 12.16 -0.76 0.93
N THR A 105 11.66 -0.45 -0.27
CA THR A 105 10.97 0.81 -0.52
C THR A 105 9.64 0.56 -1.25
N ILE A 106 8.57 1.16 -0.74
CA ILE A 106 7.27 1.27 -1.41
C ILE A 106 6.80 2.72 -1.38
N PHE A 107 6.01 3.09 -2.39
CA PHE A 107 5.46 4.43 -2.54
C PHE A 107 3.94 4.36 -2.64
N GLY A 108 3.28 5.44 -2.27
CA GLY A 108 1.85 5.61 -2.50
C GLY A 108 1.46 7.06 -2.64
N GLU A 109 0.31 7.24 -3.26
CA GLU A 109 -0.33 8.54 -3.46
C GLU A 109 -1.79 8.44 -3.03
N SER A 110 -2.32 9.53 -2.52
CA SER A 110 -3.73 9.64 -2.15
C SER A 110 -4.31 10.90 -2.79
N PHE A 111 -5.42 10.71 -3.50
CA PHE A 111 -6.14 11.77 -4.17
C PHE A 111 -7.48 12.02 -3.49
N ALA A 112 -8.04 13.21 -3.70
CA ALA A 112 -9.41 13.49 -3.29
C ALA A 112 -10.37 12.49 -3.96
N HIS A 113 -11.38 12.05 -3.20
CA HIS A 113 -12.34 11.04 -3.69
C HIS A 113 -13.04 11.48 -4.98
N ASP A 114 -13.45 12.74 -5.04
CA ASP A 114 -13.98 13.37 -6.25
C ASP A 114 -12.86 14.11 -6.97
N ILE A 115 -12.37 13.55 -8.07
CA ILE A 115 -11.30 14.16 -8.86
C ILE A 115 -11.79 15.48 -9.47
N ALA A 116 -11.08 16.57 -9.19
CA ALA A 116 -11.45 17.91 -9.67
C ALA A 116 -11.32 18.04 -11.19
N ASN A 117 -10.31 17.38 -11.78
CA ASN A 117 -10.06 17.37 -13.21
C ASN A 117 -9.43 16.05 -13.64
N ILE A 118 -10.13 15.28 -14.46
CA ILE A 118 -9.66 13.97 -14.95
C ILE A 118 -8.39 14.07 -15.83
N HIS A 119 -8.16 15.22 -16.47
CA HIS A 119 -6.97 15.44 -17.31
C HIS A 119 -5.79 16.02 -16.52
N LYS A 120 -6.02 16.37 -15.25
CA LYS A 120 -5.00 16.86 -14.31
C LYS A 120 -5.25 16.25 -12.93
N PRO A 121 -5.00 14.94 -12.75
CA PRO A 121 -5.24 14.26 -11.48
C PRO A 121 -4.45 14.87 -10.33
N GLU A 122 -3.29 15.46 -10.61
CA GLU A 122 -2.46 16.17 -9.63
C GLU A 122 -3.20 17.34 -8.95
N ASP A 123 -4.20 17.94 -9.59
CA ASP A 123 -5.06 18.97 -8.98
C ASP A 123 -5.85 18.42 -7.77
N SER A 124 -5.97 17.10 -7.65
CA SER A 124 -6.67 16.41 -6.56
C SER A 124 -5.72 15.69 -5.60
N LEU A 125 -4.40 15.83 -5.78
CA LEU A 125 -3.41 15.17 -4.95
C LEU A 125 -3.46 15.71 -3.51
N LEU A 126 -3.63 14.81 -2.54
CA LEU A 126 -3.67 15.14 -1.11
C LEU A 126 -2.38 14.72 -0.41
N TYR A 127 -1.87 13.53 -0.72
CA TYR A 127 -0.70 12.97 -0.04
C TYR A 127 0.18 12.19 -1.01
N ARG A 128 1.48 12.27 -0.76
CA ARG A 128 2.47 11.29 -1.23
C ARG A 128 3.21 10.72 -0.04
N TRP A 129 3.53 9.45 -0.09
CA TRP A 129 4.29 8.82 0.96
C TRP A 129 5.27 7.78 0.43
N VAL A 130 6.29 7.51 1.24
CA VAL A 130 7.27 6.47 1.01
C VAL A 130 7.49 5.71 2.31
N ILE A 131 7.53 4.38 2.24
CA ILE A 131 8.13 3.55 3.28
C ILE A 131 9.47 3.07 2.76
N ASP A 132 10.56 3.31 3.51
CA ASP A 132 11.92 2.86 3.22
C ASP A 132 12.51 2.23 4.47
N GLY A 133 12.60 0.90 4.48
CA GLY A 133 12.91 0.16 5.70
C GLY A 133 11.88 0.41 6.80
N ASP A 134 12.35 0.88 7.95
CA ASP A 134 11.53 1.16 9.13
C ASP A 134 10.88 2.55 9.12
N TRP A 135 11.16 3.38 8.11
CA TRP A 135 10.76 4.79 8.08
C TRP A 135 9.67 5.06 7.05
N LYS A 136 8.67 5.85 7.44
CA LYS A 136 7.65 6.37 6.54
C LYS A 136 7.64 7.89 6.57
N LEU A 137 7.83 8.51 5.39
CA LEU A 137 7.63 9.94 5.19
C LEU A 137 6.31 10.17 4.49
N LEU A 138 5.53 11.10 5.02
CA LEU A 138 4.27 11.57 4.47
C LEU A 138 4.40 13.05 4.10
N LEU A 139 4.09 13.38 2.86
CA LEU A 139 3.98 14.74 2.35
C LEU A 139 2.52 15.08 2.07
N THR A 140 2.08 16.27 2.45
CA THR A 140 0.73 16.78 2.17
C THR A 140 0.74 17.79 1.03
N TYR A 141 -0.32 17.79 0.26
CA TYR A 141 -0.55 18.67 -0.88
C TYR A 141 -1.92 19.33 -0.76
N ASP A 142 -2.07 20.48 -1.38
CA ASP A 142 -3.33 21.25 -1.39
C ASP A 142 -4.20 20.80 -2.58
N GLY A 143 -4.58 19.55 -2.59
CA GLY A 143 -5.42 18.98 -3.64
C GLY A 143 -6.81 19.57 -3.66
N ARG A 144 -7.27 19.95 -4.86
CA ARG A 144 -8.64 20.39 -5.06
C ARG A 144 -9.58 19.21 -4.89
N GLN A 145 -10.58 19.42 -4.07
CA GLN A 145 -11.65 18.48 -3.88
C GLN A 145 -12.82 18.90 -4.75
N GLY A 146 -13.45 17.98 -5.46
CA GLY A 146 -14.63 18.23 -6.22
C GLY A 146 -15.81 18.61 -5.31
N ARG A 147 -16.83 17.75 -5.21
CA ARG A 147 -18.04 18.02 -4.40
C ARG A 147 -17.89 17.76 -2.91
N MET A 148 -16.94 16.91 -2.51
CA MET A 148 -16.76 16.54 -1.11
C MET A 148 -15.50 17.18 -0.54
N LYS A 149 -15.68 18.02 0.46
CA LYS A 149 -14.56 18.60 1.21
C LYS A 149 -14.03 17.56 2.21
N TYR A 150 -12.87 17.00 1.92
CA TYR A 150 -12.08 16.29 2.91
C TYR A 150 -10.99 17.25 3.36
N PRO A 151 -11.10 17.86 4.53
CA PRO A 151 -9.99 18.65 5.01
C PRO A 151 -8.81 17.71 5.22
N PRO A 152 -7.65 17.94 4.59
CA PRO A 152 -6.43 17.49 5.21
C PRO A 152 -6.35 18.29 6.51
N ASN A 153 -6.74 17.69 7.61
CA ASN A 153 -6.62 18.32 8.94
C ASN A 153 -5.14 18.50 9.33
N GLU A 154 -4.25 18.21 8.41
CA GLU A 154 -2.83 18.07 8.66
C GLU A 154 -2.05 18.58 7.46
N THR A 155 -1.36 19.68 7.65
CA THR A 155 -0.51 20.30 6.63
C THR A 155 0.97 20.00 6.91
N GLY A 156 1.78 19.97 5.86
CA GLY A 156 3.23 19.81 5.96
C GLY A 156 3.70 18.36 5.77
N LEU A 157 4.88 18.08 6.26
CA LEU A 157 5.49 16.76 6.21
C LEU A 157 5.48 16.10 7.59
N ARG A 158 5.46 14.77 7.63
CA ARG A 158 5.56 13.97 8.84
C ARG A 158 6.46 12.76 8.61
N LEU A 159 7.23 12.41 9.63
CA LEU A 159 8.09 11.23 9.62
C LEU A 159 7.72 10.31 10.77
N PHE A 160 7.55 9.03 10.46
CA PHE A 160 7.24 7.99 11.44
C PHE A 160 8.24 6.84 11.34
N ASN A 161 8.56 6.22 12.47
CA ASN A 161 9.21 4.91 12.49
C ASN A 161 8.13 3.83 12.59
N VAL A 162 7.67 3.30 11.47
CA VAL A 162 6.52 2.38 11.42
C VAL A 162 6.77 1.01 12.07
N LYS A 163 8.02 0.69 12.36
CA LYS A 163 8.38 -0.51 13.13
C LYS A 163 8.21 -0.31 14.62
N ALA A 164 8.67 0.83 15.14
CA ALA A 164 8.58 1.16 16.56
C ALA A 164 7.20 1.76 16.93
N ASP A 165 6.60 2.47 15.98
CA ASP A 165 5.30 3.13 16.10
C ASP A 165 4.39 2.73 14.91
N PRO A 166 3.84 1.51 14.91
CA PRO A 166 3.01 1.01 13.81
C PRO A 166 1.66 1.72 13.67
N TYR A 167 1.33 2.60 14.62
CA TYR A 167 0.11 3.40 14.60
C TYR A 167 0.35 4.87 14.25
N GLU A 168 1.61 5.25 13.96
CA GLU A 168 1.99 6.59 13.51
C GLU A 168 1.50 7.70 14.44
N GLN A 169 1.69 7.51 15.74
CA GLN A 169 1.25 8.45 16.79
C GLN A 169 2.27 9.55 17.05
N ASN A 170 3.55 9.29 16.75
CA ASN A 170 4.66 10.18 17.09
C ASN A 170 5.37 10.67 15.82
N ASP A 171 5.10 11.92 15.44
CA ASP A 171 5.85 12.58 14.37
C ASP A 171 7.26 12.94 14.87
N VAL A 172 8.27 12.34 14.26
CA VAL A 172 9.68 12.53 14.62
C VAL A 172 10.47 13.30 13.56
N ALA A 173 9.80 14.00 12.64
CA ALA A 173 10.43 14.72 11.54
C ALA A 173 11.45 15.76 12.02
N ALA A 174 11.09 16.56 13.03
CA ALA A 174 11.97 17.61 13.57
C ALA A 174 13.29 17.05 14.16
N ALA A 175 13.24 15.84 14.73
CA ALA A 175 14.40 15.17 15.31
C ALA A 175 15.27 14.44 14.26
N ASN A 176 14.78 14.25 13.02
CA ASN A 176 15.43 13.43 12.00
C ASN A 176 15.52 14.13 10.62
N PRO A 177 16.09 15.34 10.51
CA PRO A 177 16.05 16.13 9.28
C PRO A 177 16.75 15.45 8.09
N GLU A 178 17.85 14.72 8.32
CA GLU A 178 18.56 14.02 7.23
C GLU A 178 17.73 12.82 6.70
N CYS A 179 16.99 12.13 7.56
CA CYS A 179 16.06 11.08 7.13
C CYS A 179 14.94 11.68 6.28
N VAL A 180 14.35 12.78 6.72
CA VAL A 180 13.33 13.53 5.96
C VAL A 180 13.86 13.90 4.58
N LYS A 181 15.04 14.53 4.49
CA LYS A 181 15.66 14.95 3.23
C LYS A 181 15.88 13.77 2.27
N LYS A 182 16.41 12.65 2.79
CA LYS A 182 16.63 11.43 2.01
C LYS A 182 15.31 10.89 1.44
N LEU A 183 14.27 10.78 2.25
CA LEU A 183 12.99 10.21 1.87
C LEU A 183 12.20 11.16 0.95
N ALA A 184 12.25 12.46 1.19
CA ALA A 184 11.64 13.46 0.32
C ALA A 184 12.24 13.40 -1.09
N LYS A 185 13.58 13.25 -1.19
CA LYS A 185 14.24 13.03 -2.48
C LYS A 185 13.73 11.77 -3.18
N LYS A 186 13.54 10.66 -2.46
CA LYS A 186 12.97 9.42 -3.04
C LYS A 186 11.57 9.64 -3.60
N ILE A 187 10.70 10.35 -2.87
CA ILE A 187 9.35 10.68 -3.36
C ILE A 187 9.43 11.53 -4.63
N HIS A 188 10.28 12.54 -4.65
CA HIS A 188 10.47 13.42 -5.82
C HIS A 188 10.98 12.64 -7.03
N ASP A 189 11.97 11.75 -6.83
CA ASP A 189 12.55 10.96 -7.93
C ASP A 189 11.55 9.92 -8.49
N PHE A 190 10.67 9.39 -7.63
CA PHE A 190 9.61 8.45 -8.02
C PHE A 190 8.49 9.14 -8.79
N SER A 191 8.04 10.27 -8.27
CA SER A 191 6.93 11.02 -8.84
C SER A 191 7.43 12.02 -9.88
N LYS A 192 7.79 11.53 -11.06
CA LYS A 192 8.04 12.39 -12.24
C LYS A 192 6.77 12.93 -12.89
N VAL A 193 5.62 12.68 -12.26
CA VAL A 193 4.35 13.32 -12.62
C VAL A 193 4.34 14.66 -11.90
N THR A 194 4.91 15.65 -12.54
CA THR A 194 4.73 17.06 -12.20
C THR A 194 3.44 17.55 -12.83
#